data_c80f4b3f253f9192a5e634c1bd4923cf
#
_entry.id   c80f4b3f253f9192a5e634c1bd4923cf
#
_cell.length_a   1.000
_cell.length_b   1.000
_cell.length_c   1.000
_cell.angle_alpha   90.00
_cell.angle_beta   90.00
_cell.angle_gamma   90.00
#
_symmetry.space_group_name_H-M   'P 1'
#
loop_
_entity.id
_entity.type
_entity.pdbx_description
1 polymer ?
#
loop_
_entity_poly.entity_id
_entity_poly.type
_entity_poly.pdbx_seq_one_letter_code
_entity_poly.pdbx_strand_id
1 'polypeptide(L)'
;MKRTFLFLCLAMPLGAAPPESFWRALHAVESGGKLGPIKGDKGAALGPLQLHKAYWQDSGLKGSYSQCADLAYARAVVSAYMQRKAPLAWAAGDCRTLAMVHNGGPQALKAEGQKQANLETYWKKIQKHL
;
A
#
# COMPACT_ATOMS: atom_id res chain seq x y z
N MET A 1 -33.52 17.50 38.40
CA MET A 1 -32.27 16.74 38.21
C MET A 1 -31.84 16.82 36.75
N LYS A 2 -30.85 17.65 36.47
CA LYS A 2 -30.28 17.71 35.10
C LYS A 2 -29.19 16.64 35.02
N ARG A 3 -29.43 15.57 34.26
CA ARG A 3 -28.40 14.60 33.91
C ARG A 3 -27.51 15.19 32.82
N THR A 4 -26.34 15.65 33.19
CA THR A 4 -25.30 16.06 32.25
C THR A 4 -24.73 14.76 31.64
N PHE A 5 -25.10 14.47 30.40
CA PHE A 5 -24.41 13.45 29.61
C PHE A 5 -23.05 14.01 29.23
N LEU A 6 -22.04 13.53 29.90
CA LEU A 6 -20.66 13.77 29.52
C LEU A 6 -20.40 12.91 28.24
N PHE A 7 -20.45 13.53 27.08
CA PHE A 7 -19.94 12.90 25.85
C PHE A 7 -18.42 12.79 26.01
N LEU A 8 -17.97 11.61 26.40
CA LEU A 8 -16.57 11.26 26.31
C LEU A 8 -16.25 11.08 24.83
N CYS A 9 -15.80 12.16 24.17
CA CYS A 9 -15.18 12.06 22.87
C CYS A 9 -13.90 11.24 23.05
N LEU A 10 -13.98 9.92 22.85
CA LEU A 10 -12.79 9.14 22.60
C LEU A 10 -12.21 9.68 21.28
N ALA A 11 -11.16 10.49 21.40
CA ALA A 11 -10.30 10.78 20.27
C ALA A 11 -9.72 9.45 19.80
N MET A 12 -10.32 8.86 18.77
CA MET A 12 -9.67 7.77 18.06
C MET A 12 -8.32 8.31 17.57
N PRO A 13 -7.21 7.63 17.82
CA PRO A 13 -5.96 8.02 17.19
C PRO A 13 -6.23 8.05 15.69
N LEU A 14 -5.95 9.17 15.05
CA LEU A 14 -5.93 9.32 13.59
C LEU A 14 -5.23 8.10 13.04
N GLY A 15 -5.95 7.32 12.20
CA GLY A 15 -5.61 5.98 11.80
C GLY A 15 -4.13 5.80 11.52
N ALA A 16 -3.54 4.79 12.13
CA ALA A 16 -2.14 4.49 12.00
C ALA A 16 -1.85 4.06 10.56
N ALA A 17 -1.42 5.01 9.71
CA ALA A 17 -0.78 4.69 8.46
C ALA A 17 0.31 3.63 8.71
N PRO A 18 0.66 2.78 7.74
CA PRO A 18 1.68 1.78 7.95
C PRO A 18 3.01 2.42 8.37
N PRO A 19 3.80 1.76 9.23
CA PRO A 19 5.07 2.29 9.74
C PRO A 19 6.13 2.41 8.63
N GLU A 20 7.16 3.21 8.87
CA GLU A 20 8.28 3.36 7.92
C GLU A 20 8.94 2.03 7.54
N SER A 21 8.96 1.05 8.44
CA SER A 21 9.46 -0.30 8.13
C SER A 21 8.70 -0.97 6.98
N PHE A 22 7.40 -0.75 6.89
CA PHE A 22 6.59 -1.24 5.78
C PHE A 22 7.03 -0.62 4.44
N TRP A 23 7.25 0.68 4.40
CA TRP A 23 7.69 1.37 3.19
C TRP A 23 9.08 0.91 2.74
N ARG A 24 10.01 0.73 3.68
CA ARG A 24 11.33 0.18 3.37
C ARG A 24 11.26 -1.25 2.85
N ALA A 25 10.41 -2.07 3.46
CA ALA A 25 10.19 -3.44 3.02
C ALA A 25 9.61 -3.50 1.60
N LEU A 26 8.60 -2.68 1.33
CA LEU A 26 7.98 -2.58 0.00
C LEU A 26 9.01 -2.16 -1.06
N HIS A 27 9.77 -1.13 -0.78
CA HIS A 27 10.83 -0.66 -1.67
C HIS A 27 11.91 -1.72 -1.92
N ALA A 28 12.33 -2.43 -0.87
CA ALA A 28 13.31 -3.51 -0.99
C ALA A 28 12.80 -4.68 -1.85
N VAL A 29 11.55 -5.08 -1.65
CA VAL A 29 10.95 -6.21 -2.39
C VAL A 29 10.68 -5.85 -3.85
N GLU A 30 10.18 -4.65 -4.11
CA GLU A 30 9.77 -4.25 -5.46
C GLU A 30 10.95 -3.95 -6.38
N SER A 31 11.93 -3.23 -5.91
CA SER A 31 13.06 -2.80 -6.76
C SER A 31 14.45 -3.06 -6.17
N GLY A 32 14.53 -3.73 -5.02
CA GLY A 32 15.81 -3.88 -4.32
C GLY A 32 16.32 -2.58 -3.74
N GLY A 33 15.44 -1.63 -3.42
CA GLY A 33 15.82 -0.32 -2.90
C GLY A 33 16.37 0.65 -3.95
N LYS A 34 16.17 0.37 -5.24
CA LYS A 34 16.63 1.23 -6.33
C LYS A 34 15.77 2.49 -6.46
N LEU A 35 16.36 3.53 -7.01
CA LEU A 35 15.70 4.81 -7.27
C LEU A 35 15.65 5.09 -8.78
N GLY A 36 14.72 5.96 -9.19
CA GLY A 36 14.59 6.41 -10.57
C GLY A 36 13.60 5.59 -11.41
N PRO A 37 13.63 5.73 -12.73
CA PRO A 37 12.63 5.17 -13.64
C PRO A 37 12.89 3.68 -13.96
N ILE A 38 13.02 2.86 -12.91
CA ILE A 38 13.22 1.42 -13.06
C ILE A 38 11.98 0.81 -13.69
N LYS A 39 12.16 0.07 -14.76
CA LYS A 39 11.08 -0.67 -15.42
C LYS A 39 11.18 -2.15 -15.09
N GLY A 40 10.08 -2.72 -14.63
CA GLY A 40 9.93 -4.15 -14.37
C GLY A 40 8.70 -4.72 -15.05
N ASP A 41 8.44 -6.00 -14.85
CA ASP A 41 7.29 -6.70 -15.42
C ASP A 41 7.16 -6.44 -16.94
N LYS A 42 8.25 -6.67 -17.67
CA LYS A 42 8.34 -6.43 -19.14
C LYS A 42 8.01 -4.99 -19.54
N GLY A 43 8.31 -4.02 -18.70
CA GLY A 43 8.05 -2.60 -18.93
C GLY A 43 6.70 -2.09 -18.42
N ALA A 44 5.85 -2.95 -17.88
CA ALA A 44 4.54 -2.57 -17.38
C ALA A 44 4.56 -1.94 -15.97
N ALA A 45 5.63 -2.14 -15.20
CA ALA A 45 5.83 -1.56 -13.88
C ALA A 45 6.89 -0.46 -13.91
N LEU A 46 6.69 0.59 -13.13
CA LEU A 46 7.56 1.77 -13.11
C LEU A 46 7.97 2.16 -11.69
N GLY A 47 9.25 2.47 -11.56
CA GLY A 47 9.85 3.18 -10.43
C GLY A 47 10.16 2.32 -9.21
N PRO A 48 10.56 2.97 -8.12
CA PRO A 48 11.02 2.29 -6.90
C PRO A 48 10.01 1.31 -6.30
N LEU A 49 8.72 1.56 -6.45
CA LEU A 49 7.64 0.72 -5.93
C LEU A 49 6.94 -0.11 -7.01
N GLN A 50 7.47 -0.11 -8.24
CA GLN A 50 7.00 -0.92 -9.36
C GLN A 50 5.49 -0.81 -9.60
N LEU A 51 5.02 0.42 -9.83
CA LEU A 51 3.61 0.70 -10.03
C LEU A 51 3.19 0.54 -11.49
N HIS A 52 2.09 -0.16 -11.72
CA HIS A 52 1.43 -0.24 -13.01
C HIS A 52 0.60 1.03 -13.27
N LYS A 53 0.40 1.36 -14.55
CA LYS A 53 -0.39 2.54 -14.92
C LYS A 53 -1.82 2.49 -14.39
N ALA A 54 -2.47 1.32 -14.43
CA ALA A 54 -3.81 1.12 -13.88
C ALA A 54 -3.85 1.38 -12.36
N TYR A 55 -2.82 0.96 -11.64
CA TYR A 55 -2.69 1.23 -10.20
C TYR A 55 -2.63 2.73 -9.93
N TRP A 56 -1.79 3.46 -10.69
CA TRP A 56 -1.71 4.91 -10.60
C TRP A 56 -3.05 5.58 -10.91
N GLN A 57 -3.73 5.16 -11.98
CA GLN A 57 -5.07 5.68 -12.33
C GLN A 57 -6.07 5.45 -11.20
N ASP A 58 -6.11 4.25 -10.65
CA ASP A 58 -7.02 3.89 -9.55
C ASP A 58 -6.74 4.64 -8.25
N SER A 59 -5.50 5.10 -8.04
CA SER A 59 -5.16 5.94 -6.90
C SER A 59 -5.89 7.28 -6.90
N GLY A 60 -6.22 7.78 -8.07
CA GLY A 60 -6.84 9.10 -8.26
C GLY A 60 -5.92 10.28 -7.94
N LEU A 61 -4.64 10.03 -7.70
CA LEU A 61 -3.67 11.09 -7.40
C LEU A 61 -3.40 11.94 -8.64
N LYS A 62 -3.39 13.26 -8.46
CA LYS A 62 -3.04 14.20 -9.53
C LYS A 62 -1.58 14.08 -9.93
N GLY A 63 -1.29 14.35 -11.18
CA GLY A 63 0.04 14.31 -11.75
C GLY A 63 0.09 13.42 -12.99
N SER A 64 1.27 12.88 -13.28
CA SER A 64 1.49 11.97 -14.40
C SER A 64 2.05 10.64 -13.93
N TYR A 65 1.79 9.59 -14.70
CA TYR A 65 2.30 8.25 -14.38
C TYR A 65 3.84 8.23 -14.33
N SER A 66 4.50 9.00 -15.17
CA SER A 66 5.97 9.10 -15.16
C SER A 66 6.57 9.57 -13.82
N GLN A 67 5.80 10.28 -13.00
CA GLN A 67 6.23 10.70 -11.67
C GLN A 67 6.37 9.53 -10.68
N CYS A 68 5.82 8.36 -11.00
CA CYS A 68 6.04 7.14 -10.21
C CYS A 68 7.51 6.68 -10.22
N ALA A 69 8.36 7.26 -11.03
CA ALA A 69 9.82 7.12 -10.98
C ALA A 69 10.42 7.77 -9.73
N ASP A 70 9.73 8.73 -9.12
CA ASP A 70 10.12 9.38 -7.87
C ASP A 70 9.53 8.64 -6.67
N LEU A 71 10.36 8.29 -5.69
CA LEU A 71 9.93 7.52 -4.53
C LEU A 71 8.87 8.23 -3.71
N ALA A 72 9.02 9.53 -3.47
CA ALA A 72 8.06 10.30 -2.68
C ALA A 72 6.68 10.33 -3.35
N TYR A 73 6.64 10.56 -4.67
CA TYR A 73 5.40 10.52 -5.43
C TYR A 73 4.80 9.11 -5.47
N ALA A 74 5.62 8.09 -5.70
CA ALA A 74 5.17 6.70 -5.68
C ALA A 74 4.53 6.30 -4.34
N ARG A 75 5.12 6.71 -3.22
CA ARG A 75 4.53 6.51 -1.88
C ARG A 75 3.18 7.21 -1.75
N ALA A 76 3.03 8.41 -2.27
CA ALA A 76 1.76 9.12 -2.27
C ALA A 76 0.70 8.40 -3.11
N VAL A 77 1.08 7.85 -4.25
CA VAL A 77 0.20 7.01 -5.09
C VAL A 77 -0.26 5.77 -4.34
N VAL A 78 0.66 5.03 -3.72
CA VAL A 78 0.33 3.83 -2.92
C VAL A 78 -0.60 4.20 -1.76
N SER A 79 -0.31 5.28 -1.05
CA SER A 79 -1.14 5.76 0.07
C SER A 79 -2.57 6.06 -0.39
N ALA A 80 -2.73 6.80 -1.48
CA ALA A 80 -4.03 7.13 -2.03
C ALA A 80 -4.79 5.88 -2.50
N TYR A 81 -4.09 4.97 -3.16
CA TYR A 81 -4.65 3.68 -3.61
C TYR A 81 -5.15 2.84 -2.44
N MET A 82 -4.32 2.67 -1.40
CA MET A 82 -4.65 1.86 -0.23
C MET A 82 -5.83 2.44 0.56
N GLN A 83 -5.89 3.75 0.72
CA GLN A 83 -7.01 4.41 1.39
C GLN A 83 -8.34 4.21 0.64
N ARG A 84 -8.30 4.07 -0.66
CA ARG A 84 -9.49 3.78 -1.49
C ARG A 84 -9.86 2.31 -1.51
N LYS A 85 -8.87 1.43 -1.64
CA LYS A 85 -9.08 -0.01 -1.89
C LYS A 85 -9.10 -0.86 -0.63
N ALA A 86 -8.43 -0.43 0.43
CA ALA A 86 -8.33 -1.15 1.69
C ALA A 86 -8.36 -0.18 2.89
N PRO A 87 -9.43 0.62 3.03
CA PRO A 87 -9.50 1.68 4.04
C PRO A 87 -9.36 1.17 5.46
N LEU A 88 -9.92 0.01 5.79
CA LEU A 88 -9.83 -0.56 7.13
C LEU A 88 -8.40 -1.04 7.45
N ALA A 89 -7.75 -1.70 6.50
CA ALA A 89 -6.36 -2.13 6.65
C ALA A 89 -5.41 -0.93 6.78
N TRP A 90 -5.66 0.11 6.00
CA TRP A 90 -4.89 1.36 6.10
C TRP A 90 -5.04 1.99 7.48
N ALA A 91 -6.25 2.16 7.96
CA ALA A 91 -6.54 2.75 9.27
C ALA A 91 -5.95 1.93 10.42
N ALA A 92 -5.89 0.61 10.30
CA ALA A 92 -5.33 -0.29 11.30
C ALA A 92 -3.79 -0.44 11.20
N GLY A 93 -3.16 0.07 10.13
CA GLY A 93 -1.74 -0.19 9.86
C GLY A 93 -1.45 -1.68 9.61
N ASP A 94 -2.40 -2.40 9.02
CA ASP A 94 -2.31 -3.84 8.75
C ASP A 94 -1.39 -4.11 7.56
N CYS A 95 -0.11 -4.23 7.84
CA CYS A 95 0.93 -4.42 6.82
C CYS A 95 0.70 -5.64 5.93
N ARG A 96 0.21 -6.75 6.50
CA ARG A 96 -0.05 -7.97 5.73
C ARG A 96 -1.11 -7.73 4.66
N THR A 97 -2.26 -7.23 5.06
CA THR A 97 -3.36 -6.95 4.12
C THR A 97 -2.95 -5.90 3.09
N LEU A 98 -2.25 -4.84 3.51
CA LEU A 98 -1.77 -3.80 2.60
C LEU A 98 -0.76 -4.37 1.58
N ALA A 99 0.17 -5.20 1.99
CA ALA A 99 1.12 -5.85 1.08
C ALA A 99 0.41 -6.74 0.06
N MET A 100 -0.57 -7.52 0.50
CA MET A 100 -1.35 -8.39 -0.37
C MET A 100 -2.18 -7.60 -1.37
N VAL A 101 -2.82 -6.51 -0.95
CA VAL A 101 -3.59 -5.61 -1.83
C VAL A 101 -2.66 -4.88 -2.81
N HIS A 102 -1.47 -4.49 -2.38
CA HIS A 102 -0.48 -3.90 -3.27
C HIS A 102 -0.10 -4.83 -4.42
N ASN A 103 0.15 -6.08 -4.12
CA ASN A 103 0.57 -7.09 -5.12
C ASN A 103 -0.60 -7.63 -5.95
N GLY A 104 -1.75 -7.89 -5.33
CA GLY A 104 -2.89 -8.57 -5.97
C GLY A 104 -4.11 -7.71 -6.24
N GLY A 105 -4.09 -6.43 -5.90
CA GLY A 105 -5.26 -5.54 -5.99
C GLY A 105 -6.31 -5.83 -4.92
N PRO A 106 -7.50 -5.18 -4.99
CA PRO A 106 -8.56 -5.33 -4.00
C PRO A 106 -9.08 -6.77 -3.87
N GLN A 107 -8.97 -7.54 -4.94
CA GLN A 107 -9.38 -8.95 -4.97
C GLN A 107 -8.50 -9.87 -4.12
N ALA A 108 -7.33 -9.37 -3.68
CA ALA A 108 -6.46 -10.11 -2.76
C ALA A 108 -7.18 -10.51 -1.47
N LEU A 109 -8.14 -9.71 -1.01
CA LEU A 109 -8.94 -9.97 0.19
C LEU A 109 -9.85 -11.20 0.05
N LYS A 110 -10.13 -11.63 -1.19
CA LYS A 110 -11.00 -12.78 -1.52
C LYS A 110 -10.25 -13.88 -2.27
N ALA A 111 -8.92 -13.80 -2.31
CA ALA A 111 -8.12 -14.74 -3.08
C ALA A 111 -8.14 -16.14 -2.46
N GLU A 112 -8.22 -17.13 -3.33
CA GLU A 112 -8.22 -18.56 -2.98
C GLU A 112 -7.21 -19.32 -3.87
N GLY A 113 -6.88 -20.54 -3.48
CA GLY A 113 -6.04 -21.43 -4.27
C GLY A 113 -4.66 -20.88 -4.56
N GLN A 114 -4.21 -21.00 -5.80
CA GLN A 114 -2.87 -20.58 -6.23
C GLN A 114 -2.66 -19.08 -6.07
N LYS A 115 -3.69 -18.26 -6.30
CA LYS A 115 -3.60 -16.81 -6.12
C LYS A 115 -3.31 -16.46 -4.66
N GLN A 116 -3.98 -17.09 -3.71
CA GLN A 116 -3.70 -16.88 -2.30
C GLN A 116 -2.28 -17.35 -1.93
N ALA A 117 -1.84 -18.50 -2.42
CA ALA A 117 -0.49 -18.99 -2.20
C ALA A 117 0.58 -18.02 -2.72
N ASN A 118 0.36 -17.40 -3.87
CA ASN A 118 1.25 -16.38 -4.42
C ASN A 118 1.30 -15.12 -3.56
N LEU A 119 0.16 -14.68 -3.03
CA LEU A 119 0.09 -13.53 -2.12
C LEU A 119 0.78 -13.81 -0.78
N GLU A 120 0.64 -15.03 -0.24
CA GLU A 120 1.36 -15.44 0.97
C GLU A 120 2.88 -15.46 0.73
N THR A 121 3.32 -15.92 -0.43
CA THR A 121 4.75 -15.89 -0.82
C THR A 121 5.26 -14.46 -0.89
N TYR A 122 4.49 -13.55 -1.47
CA TYR A 122 4.82 -12.13 -1.50
C TYR A 122 4.91 -11.53 -0.08
N TRP A 123 3.93 -11.83 0.76
CA TRP A 123 3.94 -11.37 2.15
C TRP A 123 5.18 -11.85 2.92
N LYS A 124 5.58 -13.09 2.72
CA LYS A 124 6.81 -13.62 3.35
C LYS A 124 8.05 -12.85 2.92
N LYS A 125 8.11 -12.39 1.67
CA LYS A 125 9.22 -11.53 1.21
C LYS A 125 9.21 -10.17 1.94
N ILE A 126 8.04 -9.57 2.08
CA ILE A 126 7.88 -8.31 2.84
C ILE A 126 8.31 -8.50 4.29
N GLN A 127 7.87 -9.57 4.96
CA GLN A 127 8.20 -9.84 6.36
C GLN A 127 9.71 -9.87 6.64
N LYS A 128 10.50 -10.36 5.71
CA LYS A 128 11.96 -10.43 5.86
C LYS A 128 12.61 -9.04 5.98
N HIS A 129 11.93 -7.99 5.59
CA HIS A 129 12.43 -6.63 5.59
C HIS A 129 11.74 -5.71 6.60
N LEU A 130 10.78 -6.23 7.35
CA LEU A 130 10.07 -5.46 8.39
C LEU A 130 10.89 -5.22 9.65
#